data_68523f6dc93c7b30f2d97a3f1c5106db
#
_entry.id   68523f6dc93c7b30f2d97a3f1c5106db
#
_cell.length_a   1.000
_cell.length_b   1.000
_cell.length_c   1.000
_cell.angle_alpha   90.00
_cell.angle_beta   90.00
_cell.angle_gamma   90.00
#
_symmetry.space_group_name_H-M   'P 1'
#
loop_
_entity.id
_entity.type
_entity.pdbx_description
1 polymer ?
#
loop_
_entity_poly.entity_id
_entity_poly.type
_entity_poly.pdbx_seq_one_letter_code
_entity_poly.pdbx_strand_id
1 'polypeptide(L)'
;MKSSRFYRGQTIAEYRLDNLIGIGESVEVWSAIFQDNSVVAFKIYEKTAELKLIAEHEYLTASIFTNPNILKPIGKLEYEGHSIIVFPYCEGRSVDCVAGHVSVRMIWRLIHDICSALDCIHSAGYIHHNVNPSNILWDGKQFLLTGFSLCSPSHSCMDDKHSICRNSHRFTAPEVLPDASSMTDVWSLGATIFHLYMGSFVFNGLGGSAQHYGSPLPYMRKSLPALSNLVQQCLSFNPDDRPTAHEIYGLARMELDKVLSVNEGRKLKKSIIPYSNERKADFWPDEMIEI
;
A
#
# COMPACT_ATOMS: atom_id res chain seq x y z
N MET A 1 11.22 -10.43 19.37
CA MET A 1 10.37 -9.23 19.21
C MET A 1 11.18 -8.04 19.69
N LYS A 2 11.36 -6.99 18.84
CA LYS A 2 11.89 -5.71 19.34
C LYS A 2 10.91 -5.17 20.37
N SER A 3 11.36 -4.81 21.57
CA SER A 3 10.53 -4.05 22.51
C SER A 3 10.41 -2.62 22.00
N SER A 4 9.20 -2.08 21.99
CA SER A 4 8.99 -0.67 21.66
C SER A 4 9.79 0.22 22.62
N ARG A 5 10.33 1.32 22.10
CA ARG A 5 11.02 2.36 22.89
C ARG A 5 10.06 3.37 23.48
N PHE A 6 8.86 3.44 22.91
CA PHE A 6 7.78 4.30 23.33
C PHE A 6 6.70 3.49 24.04
N TYR A 7 5.88 4.15 24.84
CA TYR A 7 4.83 3.49 25.63
C TYR A 7 3.53 4.29 25.62
N ARG A 8 2.44 3.58 25.81
CA ARG A 8 1.10 4.17 25.91
C ARG A 8 1.03 5.18 27.03
N GLY A 9 0.50 6.37 26.74
CA GLY A 9 0.40 7.46 27.70
C GLY A 9 1.59 8.43 27.70
N GLN A 10 2.68 8.10 26.99
CA GLN A 10 3.82 9.00 26.84
C GLN A 10 3.40 10.26 26.07
N THR A 11 3.83 11.43 26.56
CA THR A 11 3.55 12.72 25.92
C THR A 11 4.71 13.13 25.05
N ILE A 12 4.42 13.51 23.80
CA ILE A 12 5.36 14.06 22.83
C ILE A 12 4.75 15.37 22.31
N ALA A 13 5.37 16.50 22.63
CA ALA A 13 4.80 17.83 22.42
C ALA A 13 3.37 17.90 23.03
N GLU A 14 2.36 18.21 22.23
CA GLU A 14 0.96 18.36 22.67
C GLU A 14 0.13 17.07 22.46
N TYR A 15 0.79 15.95 22.10
CA TYR A 15 0.14 14.67 21.80
C TYR A 15 0.46 13.63 22.85
N ARG A 16 -0.51 12.79 23.17
CA ARG A 16 -0.35 11.63 24.04
C ARG A 16 -0.43 10.35 23.20
N LEU A 17 0.61 9.53 23.21
CA LEU A 17 0.62 8.23 22.54
C LEU A 17 -0.45 7.31 23.11
N ASP A 18 -1.21 6.65 22.24
CA ASP A 18 -2.29 5.75 22.66
C ASP A 18 -2.00 4.30 22.29
N ASN A 19 -2.03 3.92 21.02
CA ASN A 19 -1.79 2.54 20.63
C ASN A 19 -0.64 2.42 19.63
N LEU A 20 0.16 1.35 19.78
CA LEU A 20 1.12 0.95 18.77
C LEU A 20 0.36 0.29 17.62
N ILE A 21 0.38 0.92 16.44
CA ILE A 21 -0.35 0.46 15.24
C ILE A 21 0.54 -0.38 14.31
N GLY A 22 1.83 -0.10 14.30
CA GLY A 22 2.78 -0.81 13.45
C GLY A 22 4.19 -0.75 14.02
N ILE A 23 4.95 -1.81 13.77
CA ILE A 23 6.37 -1.88 14.11
C ILE A 23 7.14 -2.42 12.91
N GLY A 24 8.09 -1.63 12.45
CA GLY A 24 9.01 -1.98 11.40
C GLY A 24 10.42 -2.22 11.94
N GLU A 25 11.37 -2.38 11.04
CA GLU A 25 12.77 -2.64 11.41
C GLU A 25 13.41 -1.42 12.12
N SER A 26 13.09 -0.21 11.66
CA SER A 26 13.66 1.06 12.17
C SER A 26 12.61 2.15 12.38
N VAL A 27 11.32 1.77 12.38
CA VAL A 27 10.19 2.69 12.46
C VAL A 27 9.10 2.09 13.35
N GLU A 28 8.52 2.92 14.21
CA GLU A 28 7.30 2.60 14.95
C GLU A 28 6.18 3.53 14.48
N VAL A 29 4.95 2.98 14.37
CA VAL A 29 3.76 3.78 14.06
C VAL A 29 2.82 3.71 15.25
N TRP A 30 2.48 4.88 15.78
CA TRP A 30 1.60 5.04 16.94
C TRP A 30 0.39 5.89 16.60
N SER A 31 -0.78 5.55 17.16
CA SER A 31 -1.85 6.55 17.27
C SER A 31 -1.50 7.51 18.40
N ALA A 32 -1.77 8.79 18.19
CA ALA A 32 -1.52 9.85 19.15
C ALA A 32 -2.74 10.76 19.24
N ILE A 33 -3.11 11.12 20.46
CA ILE A 33 -4.28 11.93 20.76
C ILE A 33 -3.81 13.35 21.06
N PHE A 34 -4.33 14.33 20.32
CA PHE A 34 -4.13 15.73 20.56
C PHE A 34 -5.03 16.26 21.69
N GLN A 35 -4.78 17.46 22.19
CA GLN A 35 -5.51 18.06 23.32
C GLN A 35 -7.03 18.19 23.10
N ASP A 36 -7.47 18.36 21.84
CA ASP A 36 -8.88 18.44 21.44
C ASP A 36 -9.55 17.06 21.22
N ASN A 37 -8.87 15.96 21.59
CA ASN A 37 -9.23 14.57 21.34
C ASN A 37 -9.18 14.15 19.86
N SER A 38 -8.68 14.95 18.95
CA SER A 38 -8.40 14.48 17.58
C SER A 38 -7.27 13.45 17.61
N VAL A 39 -7.37 12.45 16.70
CA VAL A 39 -6.39 11.37 16.62
C VAL A 39 -5.57 11.53 15.36
N VAL A 40 -4.25 11.37 15.49
CA VAL A 40 -3.28 11.36 14.40
C VAL A 40 -2.43 10.10 14.43
N ALA A 41 -1.71 9.80 13.36
CA ALA A 41 -0.72 8.74 13.32
C ALA A 41 0.68 9.34 13.33
N PHE A 42 1.51 8.88 14.27
CA PHE A 42 2.91 9.21 14.38
C PHE A 42 3.75 8.10 13.76
N LYS A 43 4.48 8.42 12.71
CA LYS A 43 5.52 7.54 12.15
C LYS A 43 6.85 7.98 12.72
N ILE A 44 7.38 7.22 13.69
CA ILE A 44 8.54 7.56 14.51
C ILE A 44 9.74 6.77 13.99
N TYR A 45 10.77 7.46 13.55
CA TYR A 45 12.01 6.89 13.05
C TYR A 45 13.03 6.72 14.19
N GLU A 46 13.83 5.65 14.15
CA GLU A 46 14.94 5.48 15.08
C GLU A 46 15.95 6.64 14.96
N LYS A 47 16.61 6.95 16.07
CA LYS A 47 17.55 8.07 16.19
C LYS A 47 18.89 7.76 15.49
N THR A 48 18.93 7.92 14.17
CA THR A 48 20.15 7.87 13.37
C THR A 48 20.15 9.00 12.34
N ALA A 49 21.33 9.47 11.93
CA ALA A 49 21.45 10.52 10.92
C ALA A 49 20.85 10.10 9.57
N GLU A 50 21.01 8.82 9.21
CA GLU A 50 20.45 8.26 7.98
C GLU A 50 18.92 8.26 8.00
N LEU A 51 18.30 7.77 9.07
CA LEU A 51 16.84 7.73 9.20
C LEU A 51 16.22 9.13 9.33
N LYS A 52 16.96 10.11 9.84
CA LYS A 52 16.54 11.52 9.81
C LYS A 52 16.42 12.03 8.38
N LEU A 53 17.37 11.70 7.51
CA LEU A 53 17.32 12.07 6.08
C LEU A 53 16.18 11.33 5.36
N ILE A 54 15.97 10.06 5.66
CA ILE A 54 14.86 9.26 5.10
C ILE A 54 13.51 9.85 5.53
N ALA A 55 13.34 10.23 6.80
CA ALA A 55 12.12 10.86 7.29
C ALA A 55 11.85 12.21 6.61
N GLU A 56 12.89 13.04 6.46
CA GLU A 56 12.79 14.32 5.75
C GLU A 56 12.39 14.12 4.29
N HIS A 57 13.05 13.18 3.61
CA HIS A 57 12.75 12.82 2.22
C HIS A 57 11.30 12.33 2.07
N GLU A 58 10.83 11.41 2.93
CA GLU A 58 9.46 10.91 2.88
C GLU A 58 8.45 12.03 3.10
N TYR A 59 8.68 12.90 4.10
CA TYR A 59 7.81 14.03 4.37
C TYR A 59 7.69 14.99 3.18
N LEU A 60 8.83 15.39 2.62
CA LEU A 60 8.89 16.32 1.49
C LEU A 60 8.24 15.71 0.25
N THR A 61 8.58 14.47 -0.09
CA THR A 61 8.10 13.81 -1.32
C THR A 61 6.60 13.54 -1.26
N ALA A 62 6.08 13.01 -0.14
CA ALA A 62 4.64 12.82 0.03
C ALA A 62 3.85 14.15 -0.01
N SER A 63 4.49 15.27 0.34
CA SER A 63 3.87 16.59 0.33
C SER A 63 3.74 17.20 -1.06
N ILE A 64 4.50 16.73 -2.06
CA ILE A 64 4.47 17.24 -3.43
C ILE A 64 3.11 16.96 -4.09
N PHE A 65 2.57 15.76 -3.87
CA PHE A 65 1.43 15.28 -4.63
C PHE A 65 0.10 15.75 -4.05
N THR A 66 -0.83 16.09 -4.94
CA THR A 66 -2.21 16.44 -4.57
C THR A 66 -3.16 15.46 -5.26
N ASN A 67 -3.48 14.37 -4.56
CA ASN A 67 -4.37 13.33 -5.02
C ASN A 67 -5.13 12.76 -3.81
N PRO A 68 -6.45 12.51 -3.88
CA PRO A 68 -7.24 12.01 -2.76
C PRO A 68 -6.82 10.63 -2.28
N ASN A 69 -6.16 9.84 -3.13
CA ASN A 69 -5.69 8.49 -2.82
C ASN A 69 -4.22 8.45 -2.36
N ILE A 70 -3.63 9.60 -2.02
CA ILE A 70 -2.31 9.70 -1.38
C ILE A 70 -2.48 10.15 0.06
N LEU A 71 -1.92 9.39 1.00
CA LEU A 71 -1.90 9.78 2.41
C LEU A 71 -0.88 10.90 2.61
N LYS A 72 -1.36 12.14 2.64
CA LYS A 72 -0.52 13.32 2.79
C LYS A 72 -0.17 13.57 4.26
N PRO A 73 1.10 13.79 4.61
CA PRO A 73 1.48 14.16 5.97
C PRO A 73 0.92 15.54 6.34
N ILE A 74 0.55 15.74 7.59
CA ILE A 74 0.04 17.02 8.14
C ILE A 74 1.09 17.80 8.91
N GLY A 75 2.20 17.17 9.26
CA GLY A 75 3.29 17.83 9.97
C GLY A 75 4.48 16.92 10.23
N LYS A 76 5.52 17.51 10.81
CA LYS A 76 6.68 16.79 11.33
C LYS A 76 7.11 17.36 12.67
N LEU A 77 7.65 16.49 13.52
CA LEU A 77 8.16 16.81 14.85
C LEU A 77 9.53 16.16 15.03
N GLU A 78 10.28 16.67 16.01
CA GLU A 78 11.48 16.01 16.52
C GLU A 78 11.34 15.83 18.04
N TYR A 79 11.61 14.63 18.54
CA TYR A 79 11.54 14.31 19.94
C TYR A 79 12.72 13.45 20.37
N GLU A 80 13.53 13.94 21.34
CA GLU A 80 14.73 13.24 21.82
C GLU A 80 15.69 12.75 20.72
N GLY A 81 15.71 13.45 19.57
CA GLY A 81 16.50 13.12 18.39
C GLY A 81 15.85 12.09 17.46
N HIS A 82 14.62 11.66 17.72
CA HIS A 82 13.78 10.89 16.80
C HIS A 82 13.04 11.83 15.86
N SER A 83 13.05 11.53 14.57
CA SER A 83 12.21 12.24 13.60
C SER A 83 10.83 11.59 13.57
N ILE A 84 9.79 12.43 13.58
CA ILE A 84 8.39 11.98 13.60
C ILE A 84 7.66 12.66 12.46
N ILE A 85 7.03 11.88 11.59
CA ILE A 85 6.09 12.38 10.60
C ILE A 85 4.68 12.18 11.14
N VAL A 86 3.88 13.23 11.10
CA VAL A 86 2.49 13.22 11.55
C VAL A 86 1.58 13.06 10.35
N PHE A 87 0.75 12.01 10.36
CA PHE A 87 -0.25 11.73 9.34
C PHE A 87 -1.66 11.82 9.91
N PRO A 88 -2.68 12.06 9.07
CA PRO A 88 -4.05 11.79 9.45
C PRO A 88 -4.19 10.34 9.93
N TYR A 89 -4.96 10.13 10.99
CA TYR A 89 -5.22 8.78 11.47
C TYR A 89 -6.23 8.08 10.54
N CYS A 90 -5.84 6.93 10.01
CA CYS A 90 -6.75 6.04 9.30
C CYS A 90 -7.19 4.95 10.28
N GLU A 91 -8.49 4.85 10.56
CA GLU A 91 -9.04 3.80 11.45
C GLU A 91 -8.79 2.40 10.88
N GLY A 92 -8.77 2.28 9.55
CA GLY A 92 -8.42 1.06 8.85
C GLY A 92 -6.92 0.76 8.94
N ARG A 93 -6.59 -0.53 8.98
CA ARG A 93 -5.21 -1.02 8.92
C ARG A 93 -4.72 -1.09 7.48
N SER A 94 -3.45 -1.43 7.28
CA SER A 94 -2.95 -1.79 5.96
C SER A 94 -3.68 -3.02 5.43
N VAL A 95 -3.86 -3.08 4.11
CA VAL A 95 -4.58 -4.20 3.47
C VAL A 95 -3.85 -5.54 3.57
N ASP A 96 -2.61 -5.55 4.05
CA ASP A 96 -1.83 -6.76 4.29
C ASP A 96 -2.51 -7.74 5.26
N CYS A 97 -3.25 -7.22 6.24
CA CYS A 97 -3.93 -8.04 7.25
C CYS A 97 -5.15 -8.82 6.71
N VAL A 98 -5.62 -8.52 5.49
CA VAL A 98 -6.76 -9.19 4.85
C VAL A 98 -6.37 -9.97 3.60
N ALA A 99 -5.08 -10.20 3.38
CA ALA A 99 -4.58 -10.94 2.23
C ALA A 99 -5.24 -12.35 2.14
N GLY A 100 -5.72 -12.70 0.95
CA GLY A 100 -6.45 -13.96 0.70
C GLY A 100 -7.94 -13.92 1.02
N HIS A 101 -8.44 -12.81 1.59
CA HIS A 101 -9.83 -12.66 2.01
C HIS A 101 -10.51 -11.42 1.41
N VAL A 102 -9.89 -10.75 0.45
CA VAL A 102 -10.42 -9.52 -0.15
C VAL A 102 -11.38 -9.87 -1.29
N SER A 103 -12.59 -9.32 -1.27
CA SER A 103 -13.57 -9.52 -2.33
C SER A 103 -13.11 -8.91 -3.66
N VAL A 104 -13.54 -9.51 -4.78
CA VAL A 104 -13.18 -9.03 -6.13
C VAL A 104 -13.59 -7.58 -6.36
N ARG A 105 -14.73 -7.17 -5.82
CA ARG A 105 -15.19 -5.77 -5.89
C ARG A 105 -14.20 -4.84 -5.20
N MET A 106 -13.74 -5.20 -3.99
CA MET A 106 -12.78 -4.39 -3.25
C MET A 106 -11.39 -4.41 -3.88
N ILE A 107 -11.00 -5.50 -4.53
CA ILE A 107 -9.78 -5.54 -5.36
C ILE A 107 -9.88 -4.51 -6.50
N TRP A 108 -10.98 -4.47 -7.24
CA TRP A 108 -11.15 -3.48 -8.31
C TRP A 108 -11.20 -2.04 -7.78
N ARG A 109 -11.79 -1.84 -6.58
CA ARG A 109 -11.79 -0.53 -5.92
C ARG A 109 -10.37 -0.13 -5.50
N LEU A 110 -9.59 -1.05 -4.95
CA LEU A 110 -8.19 -0.82 -4.62
C LEU A 110 -7.37 -0.47 -5.86
N ILE A 111 -7.54 -1.23 -6.95
CA ILE A 111 -6.87 -0.96 -8.22
C ILE A 111 -7.19 0.45 -8.71
N HIS A 112 -8.48 0.82 -8.73
CA HIS A 112 -8.91 2.16 -9.11
C HIS A 112 -8.24 3.25 -8.28
N ASP A 113 -8.31 3.15 -6.96
CA ASP A 113 -7.83 4.18 -6.05
C ASP A 113 -6.28 4.29 -6.08
N ILE A 114 -5.57 3.16 -6.09
CA ILE A 114 -4.09 3.15 -6.12
C ILE A 114 -3.55 3.55 -7.49
N CYS A 115 -4.21 3.16 -8.60
CA CYS A 115 -3.81 3.64 -9.92
C CYS A 115 -4.07 5.14 -10.10
N SER A 116 -5.10 5.72 -9.47
CA SER A 116 -5.27 7.18 -9.39
C SER A 116 -4.07 7.86 -8.73
N ALA A 117 -3.57 7.30 -7.61
CA ALA A 117 -2.39 7.81 -6.93
C ALA A 117 -1.12 7.64 -7.78
N LEU A 118 -0.90 6.46 -8.37
CA LEU A 118 0.27 6.19 -9.20
C LEU A 118 0.29 7.03 -10.48
N ASP A 119 -0.84 7.21 -11.14
CA ASP A 119 -0.94 8.08 -12.32
C ASP A 119 -0.54 9.54 -12.01
N CYS A 120 -0.96 10.05 -10.84
CA CYS A 120 -0.54 11.35 -10.35
C CYS A 120 1.00 11.43 -10.12
N ILE A 121 1.58 10.40 -9.50
CA ILE A 121 3.02 10.31 -9.21
C ILE A 121 3.82 10.21 -10.51
N HIS A 122 3.43 9.30 -11.41
CA HIS A 122 4.09 9.05 -12.69
C HIS A 122 4.00 10.26 -13.63
N SER A 123 2.83 10.93 -13.69
CA SER A 123 2.65 12.15 -14.48
C SER A 123 3.50 13.31 -13.98
N ALA A 124 3.87 13.32 -12.70
CA ALA A 124 4.83 14.29 -12.15
C ALA A 124 6.31 13.90 -12.39
N GLY A 125 6.57 12.78 -13.08
CA GLY A 125 7.92 12.30 -13.37
C GLY A 125 8.59 11.61 -12.19
N TYR A 126 7.83 11.03 -11.26
CA TYR A 126 8.32 10.29 -10.11
C TYR A 126 7.96 8.80 -10.19
N ILE A 127 8.69 7.97 -9.45
CA ILE A 127 8.42 6.55 -9.23
C ILE A 127 8.32 6.33 -7.73
N HIS A 128 7.31 5.56 -7.28
CA HIS A 128 7.07 5.33 -5.85
C HIS A 128 8.05 4.31 -5.24
N HIS A 129 8.43 3.29 -5.98
CA HIS A 129 9.37 2.20 -5.63
C HIS A 129 8.97 1.29 -4.46
N ASN A 130 7.84 1.55 -3.79
CA ASN A 130 7.47 0.80 -2.59
C ASN A 130 5.98 0.43 -2.53
N VAL A 131 5.40 0.11 -3.70
CA VAL A 131 4.01 -0.35 -3.78
C VAL A 131 3.92 -1.77 -3.23
N ASN A 132 3.25 -1.93 -2.10
CA ASN A 132 3.04 -3.21 -1.44
C ASN A 132 1.85 -3.12 -0.47
N PRO A 133 1.27 -4.25 0.02
CA PRO A 133 0.08 -4.24 0.86
C PRO A 133 0.23 -3.45 2.16
N SER A 134 1.44 -3.40 2.75
CA SER A 134 1.68 -2.67 4.01
C SER A 134 1.64 -1.14 3.83
N ASN A 135 1.80 -0.66 2.59
CA ASN A 135 1.74 0.76 2.22
C ASN A 135 0.41 1.18 1.58
N ILE A 136 -0.60 0.33 1.63
CA ILE A 136 -1.96 0.64 1.18
C ILE A 136 -2.87 0.56 2.40
N LEU A 137 -3.51 1.69 2.73
CA LEU A 137 -4.41 1.82 3.87
C LEU A 137 -5.84 1.98 3.40
N TRP A 138 -6.80 1.52 4.20
CA TRP A 138 -8.22 1.78 4.03
C TRP A 138 -8.69 2.80 5.08
N ASP A 139 -9.28 3.91 4.66
CA ASP A 139 -9.76 4.98 5.56
C ASP A 139 -11.25 4.90 5.91
N GLY A 140 -11.91 3.80 5.50
CA GLY A 140 -13.36 3.62 5.63
C GLY A 140 -14.14 4.02 4.37
N LYS A 141 -13.50 4.72 3.42
CA LYS A 141 -14.12 5.21 2.18
C LYS A 141 -13.34 4.86 0.93
N GLN A 142 -12.02 4.93 0.99
CA GLN A 142 -11.12 4.76 -0.15
C GLN A 142 -9.79 4.17 0.30
N PHE A 143 -9.03 3.65 -0.68
CA PHE A 143 -7.66 3.22 -0.45
C PHE A 143 -6.70 4.38 -0.62
N LEU A 144 -5.71 4.43 0.27
CA LEU A 144 -4.69 5.48 0.33
C LEU A 144 -3.30 4.84 0.20
N LEU A 145 -2.49 5.38 -0.70
CA LEU A 145 -1.08 5.02 -0.85
C LEU A 145 -0.23 5.85 0.12
N THR A 146 0.67 5.18 0.83
CA THR A 146 1.66 5.77 1.76
C THR A 146 3.04 5.14 1.54
N GLY A 147 4.06 5.52 2.33
CA GLY A 147 5.38 4.91 2.27
C GLY A 147 6.29 5.48 1.20
N PHE A 148 6.37 6.80 1.11
CA PHE A 148 7.13 7.57 0.11
C PHE A 148 8.64 7.66 0.39
N SER A 149 9.16 6.89 1.34
CA SER A 149 10.58 6.93 1.72
C SER A 149 11.56 6.56 0.59
N LEU A 150 11.09 5.83 -0.43
CA LEU A 150 11.87 5.44 -1.61
C LEU A 150 11.44 6.21 -2.88
N CYS A 151 10.42 7.03 -2.82
CA CYS A 151 9.88 7.72 -3.98
C CYS A 151 10.90 8.73 -4.53
N SER A 152 11.16 8.68 -5.83
CA SER A 152 12.21 9.50 -6.45
C SER A 152 11.87 9.91 -7.88
N PRO A 153 12.49 10.98 -8.42
CA PRO A 153 12.38 11.32 -9.84
C PRO A 153 12.83 10.17 -10.74
N SER A 154 12.15 9.98 -11.86
CA SER A 154 12.35 8.85 -12.81
C SER A 154 13.76 8.75 -13.41
N HIS A 155 14.56 9.81 -13.33
CA HIS A 155 15.93 9.85 -13.87
C HIS A 155 16.99 10.06 -12.78
N SER A 156 16.65 9.87 -11.52
CA SER A 156 17.62 9.96 -10.43
C SER A 156 18.42 8.66 -10.34
N CYS A 157 19.75 8.78 -10.40
CA CYS A 157 20.61 7.69 -9.97
C CYS A 157 20.45 7.56 -8.45
N MET A 158 19.62 6.62 -8.01
CA MET A 158 19.54 6.27 -6.59
C MET A 158 20.83 5.51 -6.25
N ASP A 159 21.62 6.03 -5.34
CA ASP A 159 22.73 5.26 -4.75
C ASP A 159 22.16 3.98 -4.11
N ASP A 160 22.92 2.86 -4.22
CA ASP A 160 22.60 1.53 -3.67
C ASP A 160 22.24 1.50 -2.16
N LYS A 161 22.36 2.63 -1.48
CA LYS A 161 22.13 2.80 -0.05
C LYS A 161 20.66 2.71 0.39
N HIS A 162 19.70 2.75 -0.54
CA HIS A 162 18.27 2.71 -0.23
C HIS A 162 17.69 1.29 -0.21
N SER A 163 18.51 0.24 -0.28
CA SER A 163 18.05 -1.17 -0.21
C SER A 163 17.60 -1.65 1.19
N ILE A 164 17.20 -0.73 2.08
CA ILE A 164 16.94 -1.02 3.50
C ILE A 164 15.59 -1.71 3.74
N CYS A 165 14.69 -1.77 2.77
CA CYS A 165 13.41 -2.46 2.96
C CYS A 165 13.49 -3.94 2.61
N ARG A 166 14.02 -4.77 3.52
CA ARG A 166 14.16 -6.23 3.32
C ARG A 166 12.84 -6.97 3.07
N ASN A 167 11.71 -6.43 3.49
CA ASN A 167 10.39 -7.05 3.27
C ASN A 167 9.76 -6.69 1.93
N SER A 168 10.26 -5.69 1.21
CA SER A 168 9.69 -5.25 -0.07
C SER A 168 10.14 -6.11 -1.25
N HIS A 169 11.22 -6.90 -1.15
CA HIS A 169 11.74 -7.71 -2.28
C HIS A 169 10.68 -8.65 -2.89
N ARG A 170 9.68 -9.09 -2.10
CA ARG A 170 8.56 -9.92 -2.56
C ARG A 170 7.67 -9.23 -3.59
N PHE A 171 7.66 -7.91 -3.57
CA PHE A 171 6.88 -7.03 -4.44
C PHE A 171 7.78 -6.22 -5.38
N THR A 172 9.07 -6.53 -5.46
CA THR A 172 10.03 -5.82 -6.31
C THR A 172 10.07 -6.44 -7.69
N ALA A 173 9.98 -5.60 -8.73
CA ALA A 173 10.04 -6.00 -10.13
C ALA A 173 11.39 -6.64 -10.50
N PRO A 174 11.46 -7.39 -11.63
CA PRO A 174 12.72 -7.99 -12.07
C PRO A 174 13.79 -6.96 -12.43
N GLU A 175 13.40 -5.83 -13.02
CA GLU A 175 14.30 -4.70 -13.25
C GLU A 175 14.53 -3.96 -11.93
N VAL A 176 15.76 -3.96 -11.47
CA VAL A 176 16.18 -3.14 -10.33
C VAL A 176 16.97 -1.94 -10.84
N LEU A 177 17.16 -0.93 -9.99
CA LEU A 177 18.00 0.22 -10.30
C LEU A 177 19.30 -0.22 -11.03
N PRO A 178 19.75 0.49 -12.09
CA PRO A 178 19.27 1.82 -12.51
C PRO A 178 18.10 1.83 -13.51
N ASP A 179 17.60 0.68 -13.94
CA ASP A 179 16.63 0.55 -15.03
C ASP A 179 15.16 0.70 -14.57
N ALA A 180 14.96 1.15 -13.33
CA ALA A 180 13.62 1.35 -12.80
C ALA A 180 12.87 2.47 -13.54
N SER A 181 11.60 2.21 -13.83
CA SER A 181 10.67 3.13 -14.46
C SER A 181 9.32 3.12 -13.73
N SER A 182 8.37 3.93 -14.17
CA SER A 182 6.98 3.85 -13.68
C SER A 182 6.38 2.44 -13.80
N MET A 183 6.87 1.63 -14.74
CA MET A 183 6.45 0.24 -14.92
C MET A 183 6.91 -0.68 -13.79
N THR A 184 7.93 -0.29 -13.01
CA THR A 184 8.35 -0.99 -11.78
C THR A 184 7.25 -0.96 -10.72
N ASP A 185 6.58 0.19 -10.54
CA ASP A 185 5.42 0.31 -9.64
C ASP A 185 4.22 -0.51 -10.11
N VAL A 186 4.03 -0.60 -11.43
CA VAL A 186 2.96 -1.40 -12.04
C VAL A 186 3.18 -2.89 -11.76
N TRP A 187 4.41 -3.38 -11.88
CA TRP A 187 4.73 -4.76 -11.51
C TRP A 187 4.46 -5.01 -10.03
N SER A 188 4.89 -4.10 -9.16
CA SER A 188 4.67 -4.17 -7.71
C SER A 188 3.18 -4.16 -7.35
N LEU A 189 2.37 -3.39 -8.09
CA LEU A 189 0.91 -3.41 -7.97
C LEU A 189 0.34 -4.78 -8.38
N GLY A 190 0.79 -5.35 -9.50
CA GLY A 190 0.38 -6.70 -9.94
C GLY A 190 0.67 -7.76 -8.88
N ALA A 191 1.87 -7.74 -8.29
CA ALA A 191 2.26 -8.64 -7.20
C ALA A 191 1.41 -8.42 -5.94
N THR A 192 1.07 -7.16 -5.63
CA THR A 192 0.18 -6.79 -4.53
C THR A 192 -1.24 -7.33 -4.73
N ILE A 193 -1.82 -7.13 -5.91
CA ILE A 193 -3.15 -7.65 -6.26
C ILE A 193 -3.18 -9.18 -6.17
N PHE A 194 -2.16 -9.84 -6.71
CA PHE A 194 -2.05 -11.29 -6.62
C PHE A 194 -2.03 -11.77 -5.17
N HIS A 195 -1.19 -11.15 -4.33
CA HIS A 195 -1.10 -11.50 -2.92
C HIS A 195 -2.42 -11.28 -2.17
N LEU A 196 -3.07 -10.15 -2.37
CA LEU A 196 -4.34 -9.83 -1.71
C LEU A 196 -5.47 -10.78 -2.12
N TYR A 197 -5.50 -11.22 -3.38
CA TYR A 197 -6.53 -12.11 -3.87
C TYR A 197 -6.24 -13.58 -3.55
N MET A 198 -4.98 -14.03 -3.72
CA MET A 198 -4.60 -15.45 -3.58
C MET A 198 -4.16 -15.83 -2.16
N GLY A 199 -3.85 -14.86 -1.28
CA GLY A 199 -3.28 -15.09 0.05
C GLY A 199 -1.83 -15.63 0.02
N SER A 200 -1.20 -15.64 -1.15
CA SER A 200 0.17 -16.12 -1.34
C SER A 200 1.00 -15.14 -2.16
N PHE A 201 2.32 -15.19 -2.01
CA PHE A 201 3.20 -14.31 -2.78
C PHE A 201 3.46 -14.85 -4.18
N VAL A 202 3.66 -13.96 -5.16
CA VAL A 202 4.17 -14.33 -6.48
C VAL A 202 5.54 -15.02 -6.33
N PHE A 203 5.80 -16.03 -7.15
CA PHE A 203 7.09 -16.73 -7.18
C PHE A 203 7.60 -17.17 -5.80
N ASN A 204 6.69 -17.64 -4.93
CA ASN A 204 7.02 -18.07 -3.55
C ASN A 204 7.75 -17.02 -2.71
N GLY A 205 7.51 -15.74 -2.99
CA GLY A 205 8.11 -14.62 -2.27
C GLY A 205 9.49 -14.19 -2.75
N LEU A 206 9.95 -14.69 -3.89
CA LEU A 206 11.20 -14.26 -4.53
C LEU A 206 11.05 -12.97 -5.36
N GLY A 207 9.81 -12.48 -5.52
CA GLY A 207 9.54 -11.31 -6.35
C GLY A 207 9.99 -11.50 -7.80
N GLY A 208 10.25 -10.41 -8.49
CA GLY A 208 10.66 -10.42 -9.89
C GLY A 208 11.99 -11.10 -10.16
N SER A 209 12.86 -11.23 -9.15
CA SER A 209 14.15 -11.93 -9.33
C SER A 209 13.97 -13.38 -9.83
N ALA A 210 12.86 -14.03 -9.50
CA ALA A 210 12.55 -15.37 -9.98
C ALA A 210 12.35 -15.43 -11.51
N GLN A 211 11.94 -14.34 -12.14
CA GLN A 211 11.70 -14.30 -13.60
C GLN A 211 13.01 -14.35 -14.39
N HIS A 212 14.14 -13.89 -13.84
CA HIS A 212 15.46 -14.06 -14.46
C HIS A 212 15.86 -15.54 -14.62
N TYR A 213 15.27 -16.42 -13.81
CA TYR A 213 15.49 -17.87 -13.87
C TYR A 213 14.40 -18.60 -14.64
N GLY A 214 13.56 -17.88 -15.41
CA GLY A 214 12.52 -18.46 -16.24
C GLY A 214 11.31 -18.99 -15.47
N SER A 215 11.07 -18.52 -14.25
CA SER A 215 9.87 -18.89 -13.49
C SER A 215 8.62 -18.47 -14.25
N PRO A 216 7.64 -19.40 -14.48
CA PRO A 216 6.43 -19.06 -15.19
C PRO A 216 5.56 -18.10 -14.37
N LEU A 217 4.78 -17.27 -15.07
CA LEU A 217 3.82 -16.40 -14.43
C LEU A 217 2.85 -17.19 -13.55
N PRO A 218 2.53 -16.69 -12.35
CA PRO A 218 1.63 -17.39 -11.45
C PRO A 218 0.22 -17.46 -12.04
N TYR A 219 -0.42 -18.60 -11.84
CA TYR A 219 -1.78 -18.83 -12.33
C TYR A 219 -2.81 -18.26 -11.37
N MET A 220 -3.74 -17.49 -11.89
CA MET A 220 -4.95 -17.06 -11.16
C MET A 220 -6.18 -17.85 -11.65
N ARG A 221 -7.20 -17.98 -10.79
CA ARG A 221 -8.43 -18.73 -11.12
C ARG A 221 -9.07 -18.22 -12.42
N LYS A 222 -9.42 -19.10 -13.32
CA LYS A 222 -10.10 -18.81 -14.61
C LYS A 222 -11.45 -18.10 -14.47
N SER A 223 -12.05 -18.12 -13.28
CA SER A 223 -13.36 -17.50 -13.02
C SER A 223 -13.36 -15.97 -13.08
N LEU A 224 -12.18 -15.34 -13.12
CA LEU A 224 -12.01 -13.88 -13.14
C LEU A 224 -11.07 -13.47 -14.28
N PRO A 225 -11.47 -13.61 -15.55
CA PRO A 225 -10.58 -13.43 -16.68
C PRO A 225 -10.01 -12.00 -16.76
N ALA A 226 -10.79 -10.96 -16.48
CA ALA A 226 -10.34 -9.57 -16.52
C ALA A 226 -9.23 -9.32 -15.48
N LEU A 227 -9.43 -9.73 -14.23
CA LEU A 227 -8.45 -9.58 -13.16
C LEU A 227 -7.20 -10.43 -13.40
N SER A 228 -7.38 -11.67 -13.85
CA SER A 228 -6.26 -12.57 -14.17
C SER A 228 -5.40 -12.03 -15.30
N ASN A 229 -6.02 -11.54 -16.38
CA ASN A 229 -5.30 -10.92 -17.49
C ASN A 229 -4.53 -9.67 -17.07
N LEU A 230 -5.17 -8.80 -16.28
CA LEU A 230 -4.50 -7.60 -15.76
C LEU A 230 -3.26 -7.96 -14.94
N VAL A 231 -3.39 -8.90 -13.99
CA VAL A 231 -2.25 -9.31 -13.15
C VAL A 231 -1.13 -9.91 -14.00
N GLN A 232 -1.46 -10.73 -15.01
CA GLN A 232 -0.45 -11.29 -15.93
C GLN A 232 0.28 -10.20 -16.71
N GLN A 233 -0.44 -9.19 -17.23
CA GLN A 233 0.17 -8.06 -17.92
C GLN A 233 1.07 -7.24 -16.98
N CYS A 234 0.58 -6.91 -15.78
CA CYS A 234 1.40 -6.20 -14.80
C CYS A 234 2.69 -6.95 -14.43
N LEU A 235 2.64 -8.28 -14.35
CA LEU A 235 3.78 -9.14 -14.01
C LEU A 235 4.65 -9.53 -15.23
N SER A 236 4.45 -8.93 -16.41
CA SER A 236 5.32 -9.15 -17.55
C SER A 236 6.77 -8.86 -17.20
N PHE A 237 7.69 -9.72 -17.69
CA PHE A 237 9.13 -9.54 -17.46
C PHE A 237 9.63 -8.26 -18.12
N ASN A 238 9.24 -8.04 -19.39
CA ASN A 238 9.57 -6.81 -20.10
C ASN A 238 8.67 -5.66 -19.60
N PRO A 239 9.22 -4.54 -19.09
CA PRO A 239 8.43 -3.39 -18.66
C PRO A 239 7.51 -2.80 -19.76
N ASP A 240 7.93 -2.83 -21.02
CA ASP A 240 7.17 -2.27 -22.15
C ASP A 240 5.88 -3.04 -22.44
N ASP A 241 5.76 -4.29 -21.98
CA ASP A 241 4.55 -5.10 -22.14
C ASP A 241 3.52 -4.87 -21.02
N ARG A 242 3.84 -4.01 -20.05
CA ARG A 242 2.96 -3.70 -18.92
C ARG A 242 2.06 -2.50 -19.27
N PRO A 243 0.79 -2.50 -18.85
CA PRO A 243 -0.07 -1.33 -18.98
C PRO A 243 0.40 -0.21 -18.05
N THR A 244 0.17 1.03 -18.43
CA THR A 244 0.39 2.20 -17.55
C THR A 244 -0.62 2.26 -16.41
N ALA A 245 -0.30 2.97 -15.33
CA ALA A 245 -1.24 3.22 -14.24
C ALA A 245 -2.53 3.90 -14.73
N HIS A 246 -2.42 4.78 -15.71
CA HIS A 246 -3.56 5.45 -16.35
C HIS A 246 -4.51 4.46 -17.06
N GLU A 247 -3.95 3.52 -17.84
CA GLU A 247 -4.74 2.49 -18.54
C GLU A 247 -5.42 1.55 -17.55
N ILE A 248 -4.70 1.14 -16.48
CA ILE A 248 -5.25 0.29 -15.42
C ILE A 248 -6.38 1.03 -14.68
N TYR A 249 -6.23 2.31 -14.40
CA TYR A 249 -7.27 3.14 -13.79
C TYR A 249 -8.55 3.13 -14.63
N GLY A 250 -8.43 3.32 -15.95
CA GLY A 250 -9.56 3.25 -16.88
C GLY A 250 -10.25 1.89 -16.89
N LEU A 251 -9.47 0.80 -16.90
CA LEU A 251 -10.00 -0.57 -16.81
C LEU A 251 -10.74 -0.81 -15.49
N ALA A 252 -10.15 -0.41 -14.37
CA ALA A 252 -10.75 -0.62 -13.05
C ALA A 252 -12.10 0.12 -12.91
N ARG A 253 -12.19 1.34 -13.45
CA ARG A 253 -13.44 2.10 -13.51
C ARG A 253 -14.52 1.34 -14.28
N MET A 254 -14.19 0.81 -15.46
CA MET A 254 -15.13 0.01 -16.26
C MET A 254 -15.61 -1.26 -15.54
N GLU A 255 -14.72 -1.95 -14.84
CA GLU A 255 -15.09 -3.18 -14.09
C GLU A 255 -15.97 -2.86 -12.87
N LEU A 256 -15.72 -1.74 -12.18
CA LEU A 256 -16.57 -1.27 -11.08
C LEU A 256 -17.97 -0.91 -11.58
N ASP A 257 -18.10 -0.23 -12.72
CA ASP A 257 -19.40 0.12 -13.32
C ASP A 257 -20.21 -1.14 -13.69
N LYS A 258 -19.56 -2.21 -14.20
CA LYS A 258 -20.20 -3.49 -14.47
C LYS A 258 -20.74 -4.14 -13.18
N VAL A 259 -19.97 -4.11 -12.10
CA VAL A 259 -20.39 -4.69 -10.82
C VAL A 259 -21.58 -3.95 -10.24
N LEU A 260 -21.63 -2.61 -10.37
CA LEU A 260 -22.76 -1.78 -9.92
C LEU A 260 -24.03 -2.09 -10.72
N SER A 261 -23.95 -2.22 -12.04
CA SER A 261 -25.11 -2.54 -12.90
C SER A 261 -25.69 -3.93 -12.62
N VAL A 262 -24.87 -4.92 -12.28
CA VAL A 262 -25.34 -6.27 -11.90
C VAL A 262 -26.06 -6.26 -10.54
N ASN A 263 -25.63 -5.43 -9.59
CA ASN A 263 -26.23 -5.33 -8.27
C ASN A 263 -27.57 -4.57 -8.27
N GLU A 264 -27.77 -3.62 -9.16
CA GLU A 264 -29.08 -2.98 -9.37
C GLU A 264 -30.13 -3.98 -9.90
N GLY A 265 -29.70 -4.97 -10.71
CA GLY A 265 -30.56 -6.07 -11.16
C GLY A 265 -30.81 -7.17 -10.12
N ARG A 266 -30.03 -7.23 -9.04
CA ARG A 266 -30.13 -8.24 -7.97
C ARG A 266 -30.63 -7.70 -6.64
N LYS A 267 -31.56 -6.75 -6.61
CA LYS A 267 -32.32 -6.43 -5.38
C LYS A 267 -33.32 -7.56 -5.07
N LEU A 268 -32.84 -8.80 -4.85
CA LEU A 268 -33.69 -9.88 -4.27
C LEU A 268 -32.83 -11.07 -3.82
N LYS A 269 -32.83 -11.22 -2.52
CA LYS A 269 -32.57 -12.35 -1.63
C LYS A 269 -31.37 -12.15 -0.70
N LYS A 270 -31.67 -11.57 0.45
CA LYS A 270 -30.92 -11.78 1.69
C LYS A 270 -31.10 -13.26 2.10
N SER A 271 -30.06 -14.04 2.08
CA SER A 271 -29.94 -15.22 2.93
C SER A 271 -29.07 -14.83 4.12
N ILE A 272 -29.67 -14.84 5.28
CA ILE A 272 -29.00 -14.62 6.57
C ILE A 272 -28.27 -15.91 6.92
N ILE A 273 -26.96 -15.88 7.01
CA ILE A 273 -26.14 -16.91 7.65
C ILE A 273 -25.57 -16.26 8.92
N PRO A 274 -25.75 -16.89 10.11
CA PRO A 274 -25.27 -16.30 11.35
C PRO A 274 -23.75 -16.45 11.47
N TYR A 275 -23.11 -15.35 11.82
CA TYR A 275 -21.66 -15.19 12.02
C TYR A 275 -21.23 -15.78 13.37
N SER A 276 -20.18 -16.58 13.39
CA SER A 276 -19.45 -16.94 14.59
C SER A 276 -18.29 -15.97 14.83
N ASN A 277 -18.25 -15.45 16.06
CA ASN A 277 -17.32 -14.45 16.57
C ASN A 277 -15.84 -14.78 16.35
N GLU A 278 -15.09 -13.91 15.62
CA GLU A 278 -13.70 -13.62 15.93
C GLU A 278 -13.33 -12.21 15.48
N ARG A 279 -12.63 -11.48 16.36
CA ARG A 279 -12.37 -10.03 16.43
C ARG A 279 -11.61 -9.36 15.25
N LYS A 280 -11.61 -9.90 14.04
CA LYS A 280 -10.93 -9.31 12.86
C LYS A 280 -11.86 -8.53 11.94
N ALA A 281 -13.18 -8.65 12.10
CA ALA A 281 -14.18 -8.11 11.18
C ALA A 281 -14.61 -6.66 11.47
N ASP A 282 -14.32 -6.11 12.64
CA ASP A 282 -14.90 -4.84 13.11
C ASP A 282 -14.43 -3.58 12.37
N PHE A 283 -13.35 -3.69 11.55
CA PHE A 283 -12.74 -2.55 10.84
C PHE A 283 -12.92 -2.57 9.32
N TRP A 284 -13.42 -3.67 8.76
CA TRP A 284 -13.56 -3.81 7.31
C TRP A 284 -15.04 -3.93 6.96
N PRO A 285 -15.53 -3.21 5.91
CA PRO A 285 -16.90 -3.39 5.46
C PRO A 285 -17.15 -4.83 5.03
N ASP A 286 -18.34 -5.37 5.29
CA ASP A 286 -18.74 -6.74 4.90
C ASP A 286 -18.48 -7.05 3.42
N GLU A 287 -18.49 -6.02 2.57
CA GLU A 287 -18.19 -6.12 1.14
C GLU A 287 -16.71 -6.37 0.83
N MET A 288 -15.82 -6.19 1.81
CA MET A 288 -14.38 -6.32 1.62
C MET A 288 -13.90 -7.77 1.70
N ILE A 289 -14.63 -8.62 2.43
CA ILE A 289 -14.24 -9.98 2.74
C ILE A 289 -15.12 -10.96 1.97
N GLU A 290 -14.51 -11.85 1.19
CA GLU A 290 -15.16 -13.07 0.68
C GLU A 290 -14.93 -14.20 1.69
N ILE A 291 -16.03 -14.83 2.14
CA ILE A 291 -16.03 -16.00 3.03
C ILE A 291 -15.94 -17.26 2.17
#